data_b7860660ce746057a35d296d5b2585fe
#
_entry.id   b7860660ce746057a35d296d5b2585fe
#
_cell.length_a   1.000
_cell.length_b   1.000
_cell.length_c   1.000
_cell.angle_alpha   90.00
_cell.angle_beta   90.00
_cell.angle_gamma   90.00
#
_symmetry.space_group_name_H-M   'P 1'
#
loop_
_entity.id
_entity.type
_entity.pdbx_description
1 polymer ?
#
loop_
_entity_poly.entity_id
_entity_poly.type
_entity_poly.pdbx_seq_one_letter_code
_entity_poly.pdbx_strand_id
1 'polypeptide(L)'
;CIRDRANYDILAVPGGFSFGDHLGSGRLMGNRMRFSLREELTKFIGAGKPIIGICNGFQVLVKTGLLPGPEGEVPDFIQRASLTLNDSGRYEDRWVTLEFNQHSNCIWTKGMTQIDCPVRHGEGKYVMPDRENLTKLAANNQIAVRYIDPNDTNASIDKDTVLPFPISPNGSMMNIAGISDSTGLVFGLMPHPEAIYAQWLHPDFTRGTAPTIDSDIDWEGQGLQIFRNAVEYVMANN
;
A
#
# COMPACT_ATOMS: atom_id res chain seq x y z
N CYS A 1 -7.83 -18.23 17.48
CA CYS A 1 -7.75 -17.48 16.23
C CYS A 1 -6.31 -17.18 15.73
N ILE A 2 -5.30 -17.19 16.59
CA ILE A 2 -3.90 -16.94 16.19
C ILE A 2 -3.20 -18.23 15.73
N ARG A 3 -3.68 -19.39 16.15
CA ARG A 3 -3.07 -20.70 15.90
C ARG A 3 -3.32 -21.28 14.51
N ASP A 4 -4.31 -20.76 13.77
CA ASP A 4 -4.78 -21.37 12.52
C ASP A 4 -4.22 -20.65 11.26
N ARG A 5 -3.26 -19.73 11.41
CA ARG A 5 -2.76 -18.90 10.29
C ARG A 5 -2.02 -19.69 9.22
N ALA A 6 -1.42 -20.80 9.57
CA ALA A 6 -0.80 -21.70 8.60
C ALA A 6 -1.78 -22.24 7.54
N ASN A 7 -3.09 -22.20 7.87
CA ASN A 7 -4.16 -22.71 7.00
C ASN A 7 -4.68 -21.66 6.00
N TYR A 8 -4.16 -20.42 6.06
CA TYR A 8 -4.55 -19.35 5.14
C TYR A 8 -3.38 -18.99 4.24
N ASP A 9 -3.69 -18.57 3.03
CA ASP A 9 -2.69 -18.30 2.01
C ASP A 9 -2.43 -16.80 1.81
N ILE A 10 -3.34 -15.95 2.24
CA ILE A 10 -3.23 -14.50 2.15
C ILE A 10 -3.54 -13.89 3.51
N LEU A 11 -2.73 -12.91 3.95
CA LEU A 11 -3.01 -12.09 5.11
C LEU A 11 -3.35 -10.65 4.69
N ALA A 12 -4.55 -10.19 5.02
CA ALA A 12 -4.93 -8.80 4.86
C ALA A 12 -5.04 -8.09 6.22
N VAL A 13 -4.37 -6.94 6.35
CA VAL A 13 -4.52 -6.01 7.47
C VAL A 13 -5.32 -4.82 6.97
N PRO A 14 -6.62 -4.73 7.29
CA PRO A 14 -7.52 -3.73 6.73
C PRO A 14 -7.26 -2.32 7.27
N GLY A 15 -7.91 -1.35 6.65
CA GLY A 15 -8.02 0.02 7.13
C GLY A 15 -8.82 0.13 8.43
N GLY A 16 -8.90 1.33 8.97
CA GLY A 16 -9.60 1.66 10.20
C GLY A 16 -8.74 2.46 11.17
N PHE A 17 -9.02 2.35 12.46
CA PHE A 17 -8.33 3.04 13.54
C PHE A 17 -8.02 2.04 14.65
N SER A 18 -7.03 1.18 14.44
CA SER A 18 -6.70 0.12 15.39
C SER A 18 -6.33 0.68 16.76
N PHE A 19 -7.03 0.24 17.80
CA PHE A 19 -6.91 0.76 19.17
C PHE A 19 -7.16 2.28 19.28
N GLY A 20 -7.99 2.86 18.38
CA GLY A 20 -8.34 4.27 18.40
C GLY A 20 -7.19 5.22 18.03
N ASP A 21 -6.07 4.71 17.54
CA ASP A 21 -4.84 5.45 17.17
C ASP A 21 -4.29 6.38 18.29
N HIS A 22 -4.64 6.13 19.55
CA HIS A 22 -4.33 7.01 20.69
C HIS A 22 -2.85 7.28 20.92
N LEU A 23 -1.97 6.37 20.46
CA LEU A 23 -0.51 6.52 20.56
C LEU A 23 0.17 6.67 19.19
N GLY A 24 -0.61 7.04 18.16
CA GLY A 24 -0.20 7.10 16.77
C GLY A 24 -0.74 5.93 15.96
N SER A 25 -1.10 6.23 14.73
CA SER A 25 -1.80 5.30 13.84
C SER A 25 -1.03 4.02 13.60
N GLY A 26 -1.70 2.89 13.80
CA GLY A 26 -1.15 1.54 13.65
C GLY A 26 -0.14 1.10 14.70
N ARG A 27 0.24 1.96 15.67
CA ARG A 27 1.37 1.70 16.58
C ARG A 27 1.11 0.54 17.54
N LEU A 28 -0.05 0.54 18.21
CA LEU A 28 -0.36 -0.53 19.17
C LEU A 28 -0.55 -1.88 18.48
N MET A 29 -1.24 -1.91 17.34
CA MET A 29 -1.42 -3.13 16.55
C MET A 29 -0.06 -3.63 16.02
N GLY A 30 0.77 -2.71 15.48
CA GLY A 30 2.11 -3.02 15.00
C GLY A 30 3.00 -3.63 16.09
N ASN A 31 2.98 -3.05 17.30
CA ASN A 31 3.71 -3.61 18.44
C ASN A 31 3.20 -5.01 18.81
N ARG A 32 1.87 -5.22 18.86
CA ARG A 32 1.31 -6.56 19.14
C ARG A 32 1.74 -7.57 18.08
N MET A 33 1.68 -7.22 16.80
CA MET A 33 2.15 -8.09 15.72
C MET A 33 3.63 -8.40 15.86
N ARG A 34 4.46 -7.37 16.10
CA ARG A 34 5.90 -7.49 16.23
C ARG A 34 6.34 -8.39 17.39
N PHE A 35 5.69 -8.28 18.55
CA PHE A 35 6.12 -9.00 19.76
C PHE A 35 5.38 -10.30 19.99
N SER A 36 4.10 -10.38 19.62
CA SER A 36 3.28 -11.57 19.90
C SER A 36 3.14 -12.51 18.72
N LEU A 37 3.47 -12.07 17.48
CA LEU A 37 3.26 -12.84 16.27
C LEU A 37 4.50 -12.93 15.38
N ARG A 38 5.66 -12.56 15.92
CA ARG A 38 6.91 -12.51 15.18
C ARG A 38 7.23 -13.83 14.47
N GLU A 39 7.17 -14.93 15.21
CA GLU A 39 7.51 -16.25 14.68
C GLU A 39 6.53 -16.71 13.58
N GLU A 40 5.24 -16.49 13.82
CA GLU A 40 4.19 -16.84 12.86
C GLU A 40 4.28 -16.01 11.59
N LEU A 41 4.54 -14.70 11.70
CA LEU A 41 4.73 -13.83 10.55
C LEU A 41 5.99 -14.19 9.77
N THR A 42 7.09 -14.51 10.47
CA THR A 42 8.33 -14.97 9.81
C THR A 42 8.07 -16.26 9.05
N LYS A 43 7.36 -17.23 9.62
CA LYS A 43 7.00 -18.48 8.95
C LYS A 43 6.06 -18.24 7.77
N PHE A 44 5.10 -17.33 7.92
CA PHE A 44 4.13 -17.00 6.88
C PHE A 44 4.82 -16.38 5.65
N ILE A 45 5.69 -15.40 5.86
CA ILE A 45 6.47 -14.75 4.80
C ILE A 45 7.47 -15.74 4.19
N GLY A 46 8.18 -16.51 5.04
CA GLY A 46 9.14 -17.53 4.58
C GLY A 46 8.49 -18.69 3.79
N ALA A 47 7.17 -18.87 3.93
CA ALA A 47 6.40 -19.80 3.11
C ALA A 47 5.91 -19.17 1.78
N GLY A 48 6.38 -17.95 1.42
CA GLY A 48 5.98 -17.27 0.19
C GLY A 48 4.54 -16.75 0.20
N LYS A 49 3.92 -16.60 1.37
CA LYS A 49 2.52 -16.18 1.49
C LYS A 49 2.39 -14.66 1.50
N PRO A 50 1.55 -14.08 0.64
CA PRO A 50 1.43 -12.63 0.49
C PRO A 50 0.68 -11.95 1.64
N ILE A 51 1.12 -10.73 1.96
CA ILE A 51 0.53 -9.86 2.97
C ILE A 51 0.19 -8.50 2.36
N ILE A 52 -1.02 -8.00 2.58
CA ILE A 52 -1.39 -6.62 2.23
C ILE A 52 -1.80 -5.83 3.48
N GLY A 53 -1.35 -4.57 3.55
CA GLY A 53 -1.82 -3.58 4.52
C GLY A 53 -2.45 -2.39 3.82
N ILE A 54 -3.72 -2.09 4.14
CA ILE A 54 -4.46 -0.98 3.53
C ILE A 54 -4.68 0.10 4.58
N CYS A 55 -4.31 1.36 4.27
CA CYS A 55 -4.50 2.53 5.13
C CYS A 55 -3.91 2.28 6.56
N ASN A 56 -4.74 2.07 7.58
CA ASN A 56 -4.26 1.70 8.93
C ASN A 56 -3.43 0.39 8.91
N GLY A 57 -3.78 -0.55 8.04
CA GLY A 57 -2.98 -1.76 7.83
C GLY A 57 -1.57 -1.46 7.32
N PHE A 58 -1.41 -0.53 6.40
CA PHE A 58 -0.10 -0.09 5.94
C PHE A 58 0.70 0.57 7.08
N GLN A 59 0.06 1.43 7.88
CA GLN A 59 0.67 2.01 9.08
C GLN A 59 1.15 0.91 10.05
N VAL A 60 0.34 -0.13 10.25
CA VAL A 60 0.69 -1.31 11.06
C VAL A 60 1.92 -2.01 10.50
N LEU A 61 1.95 -2.35 9.19
CA LEU A 61 3.08 -3.05 8.58
C LEU A 61 4.38 -2.23 8.66
N VAL A 62 4.32 -0.90 8.50
CA VAL A 62 5.48 -0.02 8.68
C VAL A 62 5.94 -0.01 10.14
N LYS A 63 5.01 0.08 11.10
CA LYS A 63 5.36 0.09 12.54
C LYS A 63 5.89 -1.27 13.03
N THR A 64 5.50 -2.38 12.41
CA THR A 64 6.09 -3.70 12.69
C THR A 64 7.52 -3.82 12.21
N GLY A 65 7.93 -3.03 11.21
CA GLY A 65 9.18 -3.18 10.47
C GLY A 65 9.12 -4.19 9.34
N LEU A 66 7.93 -4.68 8.99
CA LEU A 66 7.73 -5.54 7.81
C LEU A 66 7.82 -4.74 6.51
N LEU A 67 7.53 -3.42 6.55
CA LEU A 67 7.72 -2.51 5.44
C LEU A 67 8.62 -1.34 5.83
N PRO A 68 9.58 -0.97 4.97
CA PRO A 68 9.97 -1.65 3.72
C PRO A 68 10.68 -2.99 3.91
N GLY A 69 10.90 -3.44 5.14
CA GLY A 69 11.65 -4.64 5.45
C GLY A 69 13.19 -4.46 5.33
N PRO A 70 13.98 -5.49 5.59
CA PRO A 70 15.41 -5.53 5.33
C PRO A 70 15.71 -5.81 3.85
N GLU A 71 16.96 -5.61 3.45
CA GLU A 71 17.48 -6.17 2.21
C GLU A 71 17.66 -7.68 2.39
N GLY A 72 16.66 -8.47 2.01
CA GLY A 72 16.67 -9.93 2.15
C GLY A 72 15.29 -10.50 2.47
N GLU A 73 15.19 -11.83 2.47
CA GLU A 73 13.90 -12.53 2.55
C GLU A 73 13.38 -12.69 4.00
N VAL A 74 14.27 -12.57 5.01
CA VAL A 74 13.89 -12.81 6.40
C VAL A 74 13.59 -11.48 7.11
N PRO A 75 12.35 -11.27 7.59
CA PRO A 75 12.00 -10.05 8.30
C PRO A 75 12.79 -9.90 9.62
N ASP A 76 13.39 -8.74 9.83
CA ASP A 76 14.10 -8.41 11.08
C ASP A 76 13.25 -7.62 12.09
N PHE A 77 12.09 -7.13 11.64
CA PHE A 77 11.14 -6.34 12.43
C PHE A 77 11.74 -5.02 12.97
N ILE A 78 12.67 -4.43 12.22
CA ILE A 78 13.23 -3.12 12.54
C ILE A 78 12.46 -2.04 11.77
N GLN A 79 11.86 -1.11 12.50
CA GLN A 79 11.14 0.00 11.89
C GLN A 79 12.12 0.98 11.23
N ARG A 80 12.05 1.15 9.91
CA ARG A 80 12.93 2.03 9.10
C ARG A 80 12.21 3.26 8.56
N ALA A 81 10.89 3.21 8.53
CA ALA A 81 10.03 4.28 8.01
C ALA A 81 8.87 4.57 8.96
N SER A 82 8.10 5.60 8.67
CA SER A 82 6.87 5.91 9.40
C SER A 82 5.82 6.49 8.46
N LEU A 83 4.57 6.37 8.88
CA LEU A 83 3.46 7.17 8.40
C LEU A 83 3.11 8.16 9.51
N THR A 84 2.99 9.44 9.16
CA THR A 84 2.78 10.56 10.08
C THR A 84 1.68 11.49 9.58
N LEU A 85 1.39 12.54 10.34
CA LEU A 85 0.35 13.51 10.02
C LEU A 85 0.50 14.06 8.60
N ASN A 86 -0.63 14.19 7.89
CA ASN A 86 -0.69 14.89 6.62
C ASN A 86 -0.17 16.32 6.77
N ASP A 87 0.45 16.87 5.74
CA ASP A 87 0.95 18.27 5.77
C ASP A 87 -0.17 19.29 5.97
N SER A 88 -1.41 18.95 5.58
CA SER A 88 -2.59 19.77 5.84
C SER A 88 -2.98 19.84 7.33
N GLY A 89 -2.44 18.95 8.16
CA GLY A 89 -2.84 18.77 9.57
C GLY A 89 -4.29 18.30 9.75
N ARG A 90 -4.93 17.82 8.68
CA ARG A 90 -6.34 17.42 8.65
C ARG A 90 -6.50 15.99 8.16
N TYR A 91 -7.67 15.42 8.44
CA TYR A 91 -8.14 14.20 7.80
C TYR A 91 -8.51 14.51 6.35
N GLU A 92 -7.92 13.77 5.41
CA GLU A 92 -8.18 13.90 3.97
C GLU A 92 -9.05 12.73 3.52
N ASP A 93 -10.22 13.06 2.97
CA ASP A 93 -11.14 12.15 2.29
C ASP A 93 -11.35 12.67 0.87
N ARG A 94 -10.66 12.07 -0.10
CA ARG A 94 -10.67 12.51 -1.49
C ARG A 94 -10.26 11.41 -2.44
N TRP A 95 -10.56 11.61 -3.72
CA TRP A 95 -10.02 10.80 -4.80
C TRP A 95 -8.67 11.35 -5.25
N VAL A 96 -7.76 10.43 -5.58
CA VAL A 96 -6.42 10.68 -6.08
C VAL A 96 -6.13 9.74 -7.22
N THR A 97 -5.24 10.15 -8.12
CA THR A 97 -4.76 9.28 -9.19
C THR A 97 -3.45 8.64 -8.77
N LEU A 98 -3.35 7.34 -8.99
CA LEU A 98 -2.22 6.49 -8.63
C LEU A 98 -1.55 5.95 -9.88
N GLU A 99 -0.21 5.97 -9.91
CA GLU A 99 0.62 5.28 -10.89
C GLU A 99 1.30 4.08 -10.25
N PHE A 100 1.30 2.96 -10.95
CA PHE A 100 1.96 1.72 -10.55
C PHE A 100 3.30 1.55 -11.25
N ASN A 101 4.34 1.24 -10.48
CA ASN A 101 5.68 1.03 -11.00
C ASN A 101 5.76 -0.28 -11.79
N GLN A 102 5.90 -0.19 -13.10
CA GLN A 102 5.98 -1.34 -14.01
C GLN A 102 7.24 -2.20 -13.82
N HIS A 103 8.26 -1.68 -13.12
CA HIS A 103 9.50 -2.40 -12.80
C HIS A 103 9.47 -3.01 -11.40
N SER A 104 8.40 -2.80 -10.64
CA SER A 104 8.26 -3.39 -9.31
C SER A 104 8.03 -4.90 -9.39
N ASN A 105 8.67 -5.64 -8.47
CA ASN A 105 8.40 -7.07 -8.28
C ASN A 105 7.16 -7.34 -7.43
N CYS A 106 6.46 -6.28 -6.99
CA CYS A 106 5.25 -6.37 -6.16
C CYS A 106 4.16 -7.18 -6.87
N ILE A 107 3.85 -8.35 -6.34
CA ILE A 107 2.86 -9.26 -6.94
C ILE A 107 1.47 -8.64 -6.99
N TRP A 108 1.14 -7.78 -6.02
CA TRP A 108 -0.16 -7.14 -5.87
C TRP A 108 -0.49 -6.13 -6.97
N THR A 109 0.55 -5.52 -7.55
CA THR A 109 0.41 -4.44 -8.55
C THR A 109 0.72 -4.87 -9.98
N LYS A 110 0.92 -6.18 -10.19
CA LYS A 110 1.29 -6.75 -11.49
C LYS A 110 0.28 -6.38 -12.58
N GLY A 111 0.77 -5.84 -13.71
CA GLY A 111 -0.04 -5.49 -14.86
C GLY A 111 -0.88 -4.22 -14.71
N MET A 112 -0.87 -3.57 -13.55
CA MET A 112 -1.60 -2.32 -13.32
C MET A 112 -0.74 -1.12 -13.75
N THR A 113 -1.36 -0.14 -14.38
CA THR A 113 -0.66 1.08 -14.83
C THR A 113 -1.08 2.30 -14.02
N GLN A 114 -2.37 2.59 -13.98
CA GLN A 114 -2.94 3.75 -13.31
C GLN A 114 -4.37 3.43 -12.85
N ILE A 115 -4.76 3.97 -11.69
CA ILE A 115 -6.15 3.95 -11.22
C ILE A 115 -6.50 5.24 -10.48
N ASP A 116 -7.78 5.58 -10.43
CA ASP A 116 -8.31 6.55 -9.47
C ASP A 116 -8.77 5.82 -8.21
N CYS A 117 -8.36 6.31 -7.05
CA CYS A 117 -8.58 5.61 -5.78
C CYS A 117 -8.85 6.60 -4.64
N PRO A 118 -9.80 6.33 -3.73
CA PRO A 118 -10.03 7.19 -2.59
C PRO A 118 -8.94 7.02 -1.52
N VAL A 119 -8.57 8.13 -0.87
CA VAL A 119 -7.79 8.16 0.37
C VAL A 119 -8.67 8.64 1.52
N ARG A 120 -8.46 8.09 2.73
CA ARG A 120 -9.22 8.41 3.94
C ARG A 120 -8.31 8.30 5.15
N HIS A 121 -7.52 9.36 5.43
CA HIS A 121 -6.51 9.30 6.49
C HIS A 121 -6.14 10.68 7.05
N GLY A 122 -5.77 10.73 8.32
CA GLY A 122 -5.12 11.88 8.97
C GLY A 122 -3.60 11.74 9.05
N GLU A 123 -3.10 10.49 9.07
CA GLU A 123 -1.69 10.14 9.13
C GLU A 123 -1.29 9.28 7.91
N GLY A 124 -1.21 9.91 6.73
CA GLY A 124 -0.88 9.22 5.47
C GLY A 124 0.49 9.55 4.90
N LYS A 125 1.20 10.54 5.50
CA LYS A 125 2.50 11.01 5.02
C LYS A 125 3.59 9.99 5.27
N TYR A 126 4.07 9.34 4.21
CA TYR A 126 5.22 8.45 4.28
C TYR A 126 6.51 9.25 4.49
N VAL A 127 7.28 8.86 5.49
CA VAL A 127 8.57 9.45 5.83
C VAL A 127 9.61 8.36 6.10
N MET A 128 10.79 8.57 5.56
CA MET A 128 11.98 7.77 5.82
C MET A 128 13.13 8.73 6.12
N PRO A 129 13.57 8.81 7.39
CA PRO A 129 14.58 9.81 7.81
C PRO A 129 15.93 9.62 7.11
N ASP A 130 16.31 8.38 6.85
CA ASP A 130 17.53 8.04 6.15
C ASP A 130 17.31 8.13 4.63
N ARG A 131 17.93 9.18 4.02
CA ARG A 131 17.84 9.42 2.58
C ARG A 131 18.54 8.36 1.73
N GLU A 132 19.60 7.75 2.24
CA GLU A 132 20.30 6.66 1.54
C GLU A 132 19.35 5.45 1.41
N ASN A 133 18.68 5.08 2.50
CA ASN A 133 17.69 4.00 2.47
C ASN A 133 16.47 4.33 1.59
N LEU A 134 16.04 5.60 1.53
CA LEU A 134 14.98 6.01 0.61
C LEU A 134 15.41 5.88 -0.86
N THR A 135 16.66 6.25 -1.17
CA THR A 135 17.24 6.09 -2.52
C THR A 135 17.36 4.62 -2.90
N LYS A 136 17.80 3.76 -1.97
CA LYS A 136 17.84 2.30 -2.17
C LYS A 136 16.45 1.71 -2.41
N LEU A 137 15.45 2.14 -1.63
CA LEU A 137 14.05 1.73 -1.81
C LEU A 137 13.56 2.03 -3.24
N ALA A 138 13.89 3.22 -3.75
CA ALA A 138 13.56 3.61 -5.12
C ALA A 138 14.33 2.80 -6.17
N ALA A 139 15.65 2.63 -5.98
CA ALA A 139 16.51 1.87 -6.89
C ALA A 139 16.13 0.39 -6.97
N ASN A 140 15.66 -0.19 -5.86
CA ASN A 140 15.19 -1.57 -5.78
C ASN A 140 13.74 -1.75 -6.30
N ASN A 141 13.12 -0.70 -6.86
CA ASN A 141 11.74 -0.72 -7.34
C ASN A 141 10.69 -1.13 -6.27
N GLN A 142 11.00 -0.92 -4.99
CA GLN A 142 10.09 -1.21 -3.88
C GLN A 142 9.01 -0.12 -3.69
N ILE A 143 9.18 1.06 -4.31
CA ILE A 143 8.10 2.05 -4.41
C ILE A 143 7.16 1.55 -5.51
N ALA A 144 6.13 0.84 -5.08
CA ALA A 144 5.21 0.17 -5.99
C ALA A 144 4.12 1.10 -6.53
N VAL A 145 3.72 2.12 -5.74
CA VAL A 145 2.63 3.04 -6.09
C VAL A 145 2.97 4.47 -5.69
N ARG A 146 2.67 5.43 -6.59
CA ARG A 146 2.84 6.88 -6.36
C ARG A 146 1.55 7.64 -6.62
N TYR A 147 1.41 8.79 -5.94
CA TYR A 147 0.45 9.82 -6.33
C TYR A 147 0.97 10.54 -7.57
N ILE A 148 0.09 10.80 -8.54
CA ILE A 148 0.42 11.54 -9.76
C ILE A 148 -0.63 12.60 -10.09
N ASP A 149 -0.23 13.61 -10.88
CA ASP A 149 -1.18 14.48 -11.56
C ASP A 149 -1.56 13.85 -12.91
N PRO A 150 -2.82 13.44 -13.10
CA PRO A 150 -3.24 12.85 -14.38
C PRO A 150 -3.15 13.81 -15.56
N ASN A 151 -3.07 15.13 -15.31
CA ASN A 151 -2.98 16.17 -16.34
C ASN A 151 -1.54 16.56 -16.69
N ASP A 152 -0.57 16.24 -15.83
CA ASP A 152 0.85 16.52 -16.04
C ASP A 152 1.68 15.25 -15.79
N THR A 153 1.77 14.45 -16.84
CA THR A 153 2.58 13.22 -16.83
C THR A 153 4.09 13.48 -16.72
N ASN A 154 4.54 14.73 -16.94
CA ASN A 154 5.95 15.10 -16.79
C ASN A 154 6.31 15.45 -15.33
N ALA A 155 5.36 15.90 -14.51
CA ALA A 155 5.59 16.21 -13.10
C ALA A 155 5.98 14.96 -12.27
N SER A 156 5.66 13.77 -12.76
CA SER A 156 6.09 12.51 -12.15
C SER A 156 7.57 12.17 -12.42
N ILE A 157 8.25 12.89 -13.33
CA ILE A 157 9.62 12.58 -13.73
C ILE A 157 10.63 13.04 -12.67
N ASP A 158 10.41 14.17 -12.02
CA ASP A 158 11.20 14.57 -10.85
C ASP A 158 10.66 13.88 -9.58
N LYS A 159 11.10 12.65 -9.39
CA LYS A 159 10.64 11.77 -8.30
C LYS A 159 11.00 12.29 -6.90
N ASP A 160 11.85 13.28 -6.78
CA ASP A 160 12.26 13.87 -5.51
C ASP A 160 11.35 15.03 -5.09
N THR A 161 10.66 15.66 -6.04
CA THR A 161 9.72 16.75 -5.75
C THR A 161 8.37 16.21 -5.31
N VAL A 162 7.92 16.66 -4.13
CA VAL A 162 6.57 16.35 -3.64
C VAL A 162 5.57 17.19 -4.42
N LEU A 163 4.58 16.52 -5.03
CA LEU A 163 3.51 17.19 -5.77
C LEU A 163 2.69 18.11 -4.85
N PRO A 164 2.18 19.24 -5.39
CA PRO A 164 1.38 20.14 -4.59
C PRO A 164 0.06 19.52 -4.15
N PHE A 165 -0.45 19.96 -3.00
CA PHE A 165 -1.83 19.67 -2.61
C PHE A 165 -2.81 20.30 -3.65
N PRO A 166 -3.88 19.62 -4.06
CA PRO A 166 -4.44 18.37 -3.52
C PRO A 166 -3.95 17.07 -4.21
N ILE A 167 -3.04 17.15 -5.18
CA ILE A 167 -2.56 15.99 -5.94
C ILE A 167 -1.83 15.02 -5.01
N SER A 168 -0.82 15.50 -4.26
CA SER A 168 -0.32 14.78 -3.10
C SER A 168 -1.21 15.10 -1.90
N PRO A 169 -2.02 14.14 -1.41
CA PRO A 169 -2.99 14.43 -0.35
C PRO A 169 -2.35 14.61 1.03
N ASN A 170 -1.11 14.20 1.20
CA ASN A 170 -0.48 14.05 2.51
C ASN A 170 0.97 14.57 2.59
N GLY A 171 1.61 14.89 1.46
CA GLY A 171 3.00 15.35 1.43
C GLY A 171 4.04 14.22 1.58
N SER A 172 3.69 12.98 1.22
CA SER A 172 4.61 11.82 1.24
C SER A 172 5.88 12.07 0.44
N MET A 173 7.03 11.68 1.01
CA MET A 173 8.32 11.72 0.30
C MET A 173 8.21 10.94 -1.02
N MET A 174 8.79 11.49 -2.10
CA MET A 174 8.76 10.92 -3.45
C MET A 174 7.34 10.55 -3.93
N ASN A 175 6.31 11.24 -3.43
CA ASN A 175 4.89 10.96 -3.72
C ASN A 175 4.45 9.51 -3.44
N ILE A 176 5.10 8.84 -2.48
CA ILE A 176 4.82 7.45 -2.17
C ILE A 176 3.39 7.29 -1.66
N ALA A 177 2.61 6.49 -2.39
CA ALA A 177 1.28 6.05 -2.00
C ALA A 177 1.29 4.61 -1.44
N GLY A 178 2.26 3.78 -1.89
CA GLY A 178 2.43 2.41 -1.44
C GLY A 178 3.81 1.84 -1.76
N ILE A 179 4.27 0.92 -0.92
CA ILE A 179 5.57 0.24 -1.04
C ILE A 179 5.43 -1.27 -0.85
N SER A 180 6.37 -2.01 -1.40
CA SER A 180 6.55 -3.44 -1.08
C SER A 180 7.84 -3.68 -0.30
N ASP A 181 7.95 -4.88 0.28
CA ASP A 181 9.23 -5.42 0.73
C ASP A 181 10.12 -5.84 -0.46
N SER A 182 11.32 -6.31 -0.19
CA SER A 182 12.27 -6.74 -1.23
C SER A 182 11.79 -7.96 -2.02
N THR A 183 10.92 -8.80 -1.44
CA THR A 183 10.35 -9.98 -2.11
C THR A 183 9.16 -9.65 -3.01
N GLY A 184 8.51 -8.51 -2.80
CA GLY A 184 7.26 -8.12 -3.47
C GLY A 184 6.01 -8.80 -2.90
N LEU A 185 6.14 -9.59 -1.84
CA LEU A 185 5.03 -10.32 -1.21
C LEU A 185 4.31 -9.50 -0.15
N VAL A 186 5.05 -8.71 0.64
CA VAL A 186 4.46 -7.81 1.63
C VAL A 186 4.27 -6.45 0.98
N PHE A 187 3.03 -5.99 0.93
CA PHE A 187 2.65 -4.73 0.28
C PHE A 187 1.81 -3.88 1.20
N GLY A 188 1.98 -2.57 1.14
CA GLY A 188 1.14 -1.62 1.86
C GLY A 188 0.89 -0.36 1.06
N LEU A 189 -0.33 0.18 1.17
CA LEU A 189 -0.73 1.43 0.52
C LEU A 189 -1.70 2.23 1.38
N MET A 190 -1.68 3.56 1.26
CA MET A 190 -2.62 4.44 1.98
C MET A 190 -3.99 4.55 1.32
N PRO A 191 -4.11 4.57 -0.04
CA PRO A 191 -5.38 4.53 -0.72
C PRO A 191 -6.18 3.24 -0.45
N HIS A 192 -7.49 3.29 -0.73
CA HIS A 192 -8.46 2.24 -0.45
C HIS A 192 -8.96 1.53 -1.73
N PRO A 193 -8.21 0.57 -2.30
CA PRO A 193 -8.65 -0.13 -3.50
C PRO A 193 -9.92 -0.97 -3.27
N GLU A 194 -10.15 -1.43 -2.03
CA GLU A 194 -11.37 -2.13 -1.67
C GLU A 194 -12.63 -1.27 -1.78
N ALA A 195 -12.48 0.04 -1.77
CA ALA A 195 -13.61 0.97 -1.94
C ALA A 195 -14.01 1.19 -3.40
N ILE A 196 -13.26 0.63 -4.36
CA ILE A 196 -13.51 0.73 -5.80
C ILE A 196 -13.52 -0.65 -6.47
N TYR A 197 -14.07 -1.64 -5.78
CA TYR A 197 -14.20 -3.00 -6.31
C TYR A 197 -15.26 -3.11 -7.44
N ALA A 198 -16.13 -2.11 -7.59
CA ALA A 198 -17.16 -2.07 -8.62
C ALA A 198 -17.17 -0.70 -9.32
N GLN A 199 -17.46 -0.67 -10.62
CA GLN A 199 -17.44 0.54 -11.45
C GLN A 199 -18.34 1.65 -10.92
N TRP A 200 -19.53 1.30 -10.41
CA TRP A 200 -20.52 2.28 -9.91
C TRP A 200 -20.09 2.98 -8.61
N LEU A 201 -18.99 2.55 -7.99
CA LEU A 201 -18.39 3.22 -6.83
C LEU A 201 -17.51 4.41 -7.23
N HIS A 202 -17.14 4.52 -8.52
CA HIS A 202 -16.39 5.65 -9.01
C HIS A 202 -17.29 6.91 -9.11
N PRO A 203 -16.80 8.11 -8.70
CA PRO A 203 -17.61 9.33 -8.70
C PRO A 203 -18.10 9.75 -10.08
N ASP A 204 -17.38 9.39 -11.13
CA ASP A 204 -17.73 9.72 -12.51
C ASP A 204 -18.50 8.61 -13.25
N PHE A 205 -18.94 7.57 -12.54
CA PHE A 205 -19.67 6.44 -13.13
C PHE A 205 -20.90 6.90 -13.93
N THR A 206 -21.71 7.79 -13.33
CA THR A 206 -22.94 8.28 -13.99
C THR A 206 -22.67 9.23 -15.17
N ARG A 207 -21.44 9.73 -15.29
CA ARG A 207 -21.00 10.59 -16.41
C ARG A 207 -20.49 9.78 -17.60
N GLY A 208 -20.35 8.46 -17.45
CA GLY A 208 -19.81 7.57 -18.48
C GLY A 208 -18.29 7.76 -18.74
N THR A 209 -17.60 8.44 -17.83
CA THR A 209 -16.15 8.72 -17.93
C THR A 209 -15.34 7.95 -16.87
N ALA A 210 -16.01 7.13 -16.05
CA ALA A 210 -15.32 6.27 -15.09
C ALA A 210 -14.41 5.27 -15.84
N PRO A 211 -13.16 5.13 -15.41
CA PRO A 211 -12.26 4.14 -15.99
C PRO A 211 -12.84 2.73 -15.86
N THR A 212 -12.82 1.96 -16.94
CA THR A 212 -13.22 0.56 -16.94
C THR A 212 -12.00 -0.33 -16.88
N ILE A 213 -12.14 -1.51 -16.28
CA ILE A 213 -11.14 -2.57 -16.44
C ILE A 213 -11.47 -3.33 -17.71
N ASP A 214 -10.44 -3.78 -18.40
CA ASP A 214 -10.59 -4.77 -19.48
C ASP A 214 -10.83 -6.14 -18.82
N SER A 215 -12.07 -6.41 -18.47
CA SER A 215 -12.51 -7.66 -17.88
C SER A 215 -13.80 -8.12 -18.55
N ASP A 216 -13.99 -9.43 -18.65
CA ASP A 216 -15.22 -10.04 -19.15
C ASP A 216 -16.45 -9.80 -18.24
N ILE A 217 -16.23 -9.08 -17.12
CA ILE A 217 -17.26 -8.82 -16.12
C ILE A 217 -17.55 -7.32 -16.05
N ASP A 218 -18.63 -6.91 -16.62
CA ASP A 218 -19.05 -5.51 -16.81
C ASP A 218 -19.12 -4.65 -15.54
N TRP A 219 -19.19 -5.25 -14.35
CA TRP A 219 -19.36 -4.50 -13.11
C TRP A 219 -18.09 -4.28 -12.30
N GLU A 220 -16.94 -4.87 -12.69
CA GLU A 220 -15.72 -4.80 -11.91
C GLU A 220 -15.09 -3.42 -11.90
N GLY A 221 -14.68 -2.99 -10.71
CA GLY A 221 -13.94 -1.76 -10.50
C GLY A 221 -12.43 -2.00 -10.47
N GLN A 222 -11.66 -0.96 -10.78
CA GLN A 222 -10.21 -1.02 -10.93
C GLN A 222 -9.48 -1.55 -9.69
N GLY A 223 -10.01 -1.31 -8.48
CA GLY A 223 -9.38 -1.75 -7.23
C GLY A 223 -9.37 -3.26 -7.02
N LEU A 224 -10.24 -4.00 -7.71
CA LEU A 224 -10.34 -5.46 -7.57
C LEU A 224 -9.10 -6.17 -8.10
N GLN A 225 -8.40 -5.60 -9.10
CA GLN A 225 -7.22 -6.21 -9.71
C GLN A 225 -6.10 -6.47 -8.69
N ILE A 226 -5.92 -5.60 -7.70
CA ILE A 226 -4.91 -5.80 -6.63
C ILE A 226 -5.16 -7.14 -5.91
N PHE A 227 -6.39 -7.44 -5.57
CA PHE A 227 -6.75 -8.67 -4.86
C PHE A 227 -6.67 -9.91 -5.77
N ARG A 228 -7.06 -9.77 -7.03
CA ARG A 228 -6.93 -10.84 -8.04
C ARG A 228 -5.48 -11.25 -8.23
N ASN A 229 -4.59 -10.29 -8.37
CA ASN A 229 -3.16 -10.56 -8.52
C ASN A 229 -2.61 -11.47 -7.41
N ALA A 230 -3.04 -11.24 -6.15
CA ALA A 230 -2.61 -12.08 -5.04
C ALA A 230 -3.24 -13.48 -5.07
N VAL A 231 -4.51 -13.59 -5.46
CA VAL A 231 -5.18 -14.89 -5.62
C VAL A 231 -4.52 -15.70 -6.74
N GLU A 232 -4.27 -15.08 -7.89
CA GLU A 232 -3.57 -15.71 -9.01
C GLU A 232 -2.16 -16.16 -8.63
N TYR A 233 -1.43 -15.32 -7.88
CA TYR A 233 -0.10 -15.71 -7.37
C TYR A 233 -0.20 -16.95 -6.48
N VAL A 234 -1.13 -17.00 -5.54
CA VAL A 234 -1.30 -18.15 -4.65
C VAL A 234 -1.69 -19.40 -5.43
N MET A 235 -2.62 -19.28 -6.38
CA MET A 235 -3.05 -20.43 -7.21
C MET A 235 -1.94 -20.98 -8.10
N ALA A 236 -0.98 -20.14 -8.51
CA ALA A 236 0.14 -20.55 -9.34
C ALA A 236 1.30 -21.18 -8.53
N ASN A 237 1.34 -21.00 -7.19
CA ASN A 237 2.44 -21.45 -6.33
C ASN A 237 2.02 -22.51 -5.28
N ASN A 238 0.74 -22.91 -5.25
CA ASN A 238 0.21 -24.06 -4.52
C ASN A 238 0.00 -25.25 -5.45
#